data_2b7f123dc00f7076c1bc4692c335d7ba
#
_entry.id   2b7f123dc00f7076c1bc4692c335d7ba
#
_cell.length_a   1.000
_cell.length_b   1.000
_cell.length_c   1.000
_cell.angle_alpha   90.00
_cell.angle_beta   90.00
_cell.angle_gamma   90.00
#
_symmetry.space_group_name_H-M   'P 1'
#
loop_
_entity.id
_entity.type
_entity.pdbx_description
1 polymer ?
#
loop_
_entity_poly.entity_id
_entity_poly.type
_entity_poly.pdbx_seq_one_letter_code
_entity_poly.pdbx_strand_id
1 'polypeptide(L)'
;MSISSKLTYLSFLKQSGISVFLKNDPTNHYKKLSAKKEIFDIKLSEIESLEHLKQYIEQSDNCSLKKNAKNTVFSDGNPESKIMLIGEAPGAEEDKQGKPFVGLAGKLLDK
;
A
#
# COMPACT_ATOMS: atom_id res chain seq x y z
N MET A 1 1.10 -25.72 -38.60
CA MET A 1 -0.07 -24.82 -38.41
C MET A 1 0.14 -23.57 -39.26
N SER A 2 -0.83 -23.21 -40.11
CA SER A 2 -0.76 -21.98 -40.91
C SER A 2 -0.92 -20.75 -40.01
N ILE A 3 -0.49 -19.59 -40.48
CA ILE A 3 -0.64 -18.31 -39.73
C ILE A 3 -2.12 -18.03 -39.49
N SER A 4 -2.99 -18.35 -40.45
CA SER A 4 -4.46 -18.19 -40.30
C SER A 4 -5.02 -19.00 -39.14
N SER A 5 -4.63 -20.26 -38.97
CA SER A 5 -5.11 -21.10 -37.84
C SER A 5 -4.65 -20.62 -36.50
N LYS A 6 -3.46 -20.01 -36.40
CA LYS A 6 -2.96 -19.40 -35.14
C LYS A 6 -3.73 -18.15 -34.77
N LEU A 7 -4.09 -17.31 -35.73
CA LEU A 7 -4.89 -16.09 -35.49
C LEU A 7 -6.31 -16.44 -35.01
N THR A 8 -6.93 -17.44 -35.63
CA THR A 8 -8.26 -17.92 -35.21
C THR A 8 -8.22 -18.45 -33.77
N TYR A 9 -7.18 -19.20 -33.42
CA TYR A 9 -7.01 -19.71 -32.06
C TYR A 9 -6.79 -18.60 -31.03
N LEU A 10 -5.99 -17.59 -31.34
CA LEU A 10 -5.78 -16.42 -30.49
C LEU A 10 -7.06 -15.61 -30.29
N SER A 11 -7.87 -15.44 -31.35
CA SER A 11 -9.17 -14.78 -31.26
C SER A 11 -10.12 -15.52 -30.34
N PHE A 12 -10.17 -16.85 -30.44
CA PHE A 12 -10.97 -17.71 -29.58
C PHE A 12 -10.55 -17.56 -28.09
N LEU A 13 -9.24 -17.61 -27.81
CA LEU A 13 -8.74 -17.43 -26.43
C LEU A 13 -9.12 -16.06 -25.86
N LYS A 14 -9.02 -15.01 -26.67
CA LYS A 14 -9.42 -13.65 -26.25
C LYS A 14 -10.92 -13.55 -25.94
N GLN A 15 -11.77 -14.16 -26.75
CA GLN A 15 -13.21 -14.23 -26.53
C GLN A 15 -13.57 -15.03 -25.27
N SER A 16 -12.75 -16.05 -24.93
CA SER A 16 -12.87 -16.85 -23.71
C SER A 16 -12.33 -16.14 -22.45
N GLY A 17 -12.00 -14.84 -22.53
CA GLY A 17 -11.51 -14.06 -21.38
C GLY A 17 -10.03 -14.24 -21.08
N ILE A 18 -9.28 -14.98 -21.90
CA ILE A 18 -7.84 -15.16 -21.72
C ILE A 18 -7.12 -13.97 -22.37
N SER A 19 -6.66 -13.05 -21.55
CA SER A 19 -5.98 -11.82 -21.98
C SER A 19 -4.46 -11.87 -21.86
N VAL A 20 -3.91 -12.90 -21.20
CA VAL A 20 -2.47 -13.05 -20.96
C VAL A 20 -1.96 -14.29 -21.66
N PHE A 21 -0.97 -14.12 -22.55
CA PHE A 21 -0.30 -15.20 -23.24
C PHE A 21 1.12 -15.34 -22.69
N LEU A 22 1.45 -16.56 -22.26
CA LEU A 22 2.82 -16.88 -21.85
C LEU A 22 3.71 -17.01 -23.08
N LYS A 23 4.89 -16.41 -23.03
CA LYS A 23 5.97 -16.64 -24.00
C LYS A 23 6.65 -17.98 -23.69
N ASN A 24 7.38 -18.54 -24.66
CA ASN A 24 8.17 -19.75 -24.44
C ASN A 24 9.32 -19.53 -23.44
N ASP A 25 9.73 -18.28 -23.25
CA ASP A 25 10.74 -17.94 -22.25
C ASP A 25 10.09 -17.66 -20.90
N PRO A 26 10.68 -18.15 -19.79
CA PRO A 26 10.16 -17.90 -18.47
C PRO A 26 10.07 -16.39 -18.22
N THR A 27 8.87 -15.90 -17.91
CA THR A 27 8.69 -14.51 -17.51
C THR A 27 9.01 -14.39 -16.03
N ASN A 28 10.05 -13.65 -15.69
CA ASN A 28 10.39 -13.36 -14.31
C ASN A 28 9.39 -12.33 -13.73
N HIS A 29 8.34 -12.82 -13.12
CA HIS A 29 7.36 -11.98 -12.42
C HIS A 29 7.92 -11.35 -11.13
N TYR A 30 9.08 -11.81 -10.66
CA TYR A 30 9.81 -11.23 -9.54
C TYR A 30 10.86 -10.21 -9.99
N LYS A 31 10.88 -9.82 -11.28
CA LYS A 31 11.60 -8.60 -11.63
C LYS A 31 11.06 -7.54 -10.68
N LYS A 32 11.85 -7.24 -9.65
CA LYS A 32 11.61 -6.06 -8.83
C LYS A 32 11.32 -4.96 -9.84
N LEU A 33 10.07 -4.50 -9.89
CA LEU A 33 9.85 -3.17 -10.38
C LEU A 33 10.93 -2.39 -9.67
N SER A 34 11.83 -1.80 -10.42
CA SER A 34 12.69 -0.78 -9.87
C SER A 34 11.71 0.33 -9.51
N ALA A 35 11.04 0.15 -8.38
CA ALA A 35 10.50 1.28 -7.68
C ALA A 35 11.69 2.23 -7.67
N LYS A 36 11.58 3.34 -8.38
CA LYS A 36 12.41 4.49 -8.10
C LYS A 36 12.35 4.57 -6.58
N LYS A 37 13.43 4.16 -5.97
CA LYS A 37 13.68 4.35 -4.57
C LYS A 37 13.84 5.87 -4.47
N GLU A 38 12.71 6.56 -4.47
CA GLU A 38 12.63 7.87 -3.86
C GLU A 38 12.88 7.55 -2.41
N ILE A 39 14.15 7.45 -2.14
CA ILE A 39 14.72 7.29 -0.82
C ILE A 39 14.17 8.50 -0.08
N PHE A 40 13.33 8.22 0.89
CA PHE A 40 13.15 9.13 2.00
C PHE A 40 14.55 9.48 2.48
N ASP A 41 15.04 10.64 2.11
CA ASP A 41 16.34 11.18 2.53
C ASP A 41 16.25 11.73 3.96
N ILE A 42 15.47 11.00 4.81
CA ILE A 42 15.58 11.25 6.23
C ILE A 42 16.67 10.33 6.74
N LYS A 43 17.64 10.94 7.30
CA LYS A 43 18.43 10.23 8.29
C LYS A 43 17.50 9.95 9.46
N LEU A 44 17.01 8.71 9.57
CA LEU A 44 16.19 8.27 10.72
C LEU A 44 16.83 8.65 12.05
N SER A 45 18.16 8.86 12.05
CA SER A 45 18.94 9.37 13.18
C SER A 45 18.63 10.81 13.62
N GLU A 46 17.87 11.57 12.83
CA GLU A 46 17.47 12.95 13.15
C GLU A 46 16.09 13.04 13.81
N ILE A 47 15.37 11.90 13.88
CA ILE A 47 14.06 11.83 14.53
C ILE A 47 14.27 11.40 15.99
N GLU A 48 14.07 12.32 16.91
CA GLU A 48 14.33 12.12 18.34
C GLU A 48 13.05 11.85 19.15
N SER A 49 11.85 12.07 18.59
CA SER A 49 10.58 11.89 19.28
C SER A 49 9.45 11.44 18.36
N LEU A 50 8.37 10.91 18.96
CA LEU A 50 7.16 10.56 18.21
C LEU A 50 6.46 11.80 17.63
N GLU A 51 6.48 12.92 18.32
CA GLU A 51 5.96 14.20 17.86
C GLU A 51 6.73 14.68 16.63
N HIS A 52 8.05 14.59 16.65
CA HIS A 52 8.90 14.94 15.51
C HIS A 52 8.59 14.02 14.30
N LEU A 53 8.45 12.71 14.53
CA LEU A 53 8.06 11.75 13.50
C LEU A 53 6.69 12.08 12.91
N LYS A 54 5.70 12.41 13.75
CA LYS A 54 4.36 12.79 13.31
C LYS A 54 4.39 14.03 12.43
N GLN A 55 5.05 15.09 12.87
CA GLN A 55 5.20 16.34 12.10
C GLN A 55 5.87 16.09 10.75
N TYR A 56 6.90 15.26 10.74
CA TYR A 56 7.58 14.88 9.52
C TYR A 56 6.64 14.17 8.52
N ILE A 57 5.86 13.19 8.99
CA ILE A 57 4.87 12.48 8.16
C ILE A 57 3.81 13.46 7.64
N GLU A 58 3.35 14.40 8.47
CA GLU A 58 2.38 15.43 8.09
C GLU A 58 2.91 16.43 7.06
N GLN A 59 4.19 16.69 7.04
CA GLN A 59 4.82 17.60 6.07
C GLN A 59 5.26 16.89 4.79
N SER A 60 5.44 15.58 4.83
CA SER A 60 5.93 14.80 3.70
C SER A 60 4.87 14.67 2.60
N ASP A 61 5.23 14.97 1.36
CA ASP A 61 4.37 14.80 0.17
C ASP A 61 4.63 13.49 -0.58
N ASN A 62 5.43 12.60 -0.01
CA ASN A 62 5.89 11.38 -0.69
C ASN A 62 4.82 10.27 -0.80
N CYS A 63 3.64 10.46 -0.24
CA CYS A 63 2.53 9.51 -0.31
C CYS A 63 1.40 10.03 -1.19
N SER A 64 1.14 9.38 -2.31
CA SER A 64 0.05 9.76 -3.21
C SER A 64 -1.35 9.65 -2.58
N LEU A 65 -1.52 8.76 -1.60
CA LEU A 65 -2.78 8.56 -0.87
C LEU A 65 -3.11 9.76 0.03
N LYS A 66 -2.10 10.46 0.52
CA LYS A 66 -2.27 11.65 1.36
C LYS A 66 -3.10 12.75 0.69
N LYS A 67 -3.06 12.86 -0.64
CA LYS A 67 -3.84 13.85 -1.39
C LYS A 67 -5.35 13.73 -1.19
N ASN A 68 -5.83 12.53 -0.88
CA ASN A 68 -7.25 12.24 -0.68
C ASN A 68 -7.60 12.01 0.80
N ALA A 69 -6.61 11.96 1.67
CA ALA A 69 -6.80 11.80 3.11
C ALA A 69 -7.28 13.12 3.75
N LYS A 70 -8.14 13.02 4.76
CA LYS A 70 -8.62 14.15 5.55
C LYS A 70 -7.69 14.43 6.72
N ASN A 71 -7.21 13.38 7.35
CA ASN A 71 -6.35 13.45 8.51
C ASN A 71 -5.18 12.48 8.40
N THR A 72 -4.08 12.80 9.06
CA THR A 72 -3.00 11.86 9.32
C THR A 72 -3.40 10.97 10.48
N VAL A 73 -3.53 9.67 10.24
CA VAL A 73 -3.76 8.66 11.28
C VAL A 73 -2.41 8.13 11.72
N PHE A 74 -1.88 8.64 12.83
CA PHE A 74 -0.53 8.32 13.27
C PHE A 74 -0.50 7.21 14.31
N SER A 75 -0.98 7.48 15.51
CA SER A 75 -1.00 6.53 16.62
C SER A 75 -2.04 6.91 17.67
N ASP A 76 -2.39 5.96 18.52
CA ASP A 76 -3.18 6.16 19.74
C ASP A 76 -2.69 5.19 20.81
N GLY A 77 -2.87 5.52 22.08
CA GLY A 77 -2.48 4.68 23.21
C GLY A 77 -1.21 5.10 23.93
N ASN A 78 -0.67 4.21 24.75
CA ASN A 78 0.51 4.46 25.57
C ASN A 78 1.80 4.07 24.83
N PRO A 79 2.73 5.00 24.57
CA PRO A 79 3.99 4.72 23.90
C PRO A 79 4.92 3.78 24.68
N GLU A 80 4.76 3.69 26.00
CA GLU A 80 5.55 2.79 26.87
C GLU A 80 4.98 1.36 26.93
N SER A 81 3.93 1.08 26.17
CA SER A 81 3.33 -0.25 26.12
C SER A 81 4.29 -1.28 25.52
N LYS A 82 4.30 -2.50 26.09
CA LYS A 82 5.08 -3.62 25.58
C LYS A 82 4.45 -4.30 24.35
N ILE A 83 3.21 -3.95 24.04
CA ILE A 83 2.46 -4.50 22.91
C ILE A 83 2.13 -3.35 21.97
N MET A 84 2.43 -3.52 20.69
CA MET A 84 2.07 -2.59 19.63
C MET A 84 1.22 -3.31 18.59
N LEU A 85 0.07 -2.71 18.25
CA LEU A 85 -0.81 -3.17 17.18
C LEU A 85 -0.62 -2.30 15.95
N ILE A 86 -0.36 -2.93 14.82
CA ILE A 86 -0.10 -2.23 13.56
C ILE A 86 -1.17 -2.61 12.56
N GLY A 87 -1.93 -1.61 12.07
CA GLY A 87 -2.89 -1.75 10.98
C GLY A 87 -2.21 -1.54 9.62
N GLU A 88 -2.76 -2.13 8.57
CA GLU A 88 -2.24 -1.99 7.21
C GLU A 88 -2.45 -0.57 6.67
N ALA A 89 -3.66 -0.04 6.84
CA ALA A 89 -4.03 1.31 6.39
C ALA A 89 -5.24 1.83 7.17
N PRO A 90 -5.40 3.18 7.27
CA PRO A 90 -6.60 3.78 7.84
C PRO A 90 -7.85 3.47 7.00
N GLY A 91 -8.95 3.13 7.66
CA GLY A 91 -10.28 3.10 7.07
C GLY A 91 -10.94 4.49 7.06
N ALA A 92 -12.17 4.58 6.55
CA ALA A 92 -12.89 5.84 6.43
C ALA A 92 -13.19 6.52 7.78
N GLU A 93 -13.43 5.73 8.83
CA GLU A 93 -13.68 6.28 10.17
C GLU A 93 -12.38 6.75 10.83
N GLU A 94 -11.28 6.03 10.63
CA GLU A 94 -9.96 6.42 11.09
C GLU A 94 -9.50 7.71 10.41
N ASP A 95 -9.65 7.82 9.09
CA ASP A 95 -9.32 9.04 8.34
C ASP A 95 -10.15 10.25 8.80
N LYS A 96 -11.44 10.03 9.11
CA LYS A 96 -12.34 11.07 9.61
C LYS A 96 -11.97 11.57 11.00
N GLN A 97 -11.53 10.67 11.88
CA GLN A 97 -11.24 10.98 13.29
C GLN A 97 -9.76 11.26 13.55
N GLY A 98 -8.86 10.90 12.63
CA GLY A 98 -7.42 11.03 12.81
C GLY A 98 -6.81 10.02 13.81
N LYS A 99 -7.55 8.95 14.16
CA LYS A 99 -7.13 7.95 15.13
C LYS A 99 -7.21 6.55 14.55
N PRO A 100 -6.24 5.65 14.85
CA PRO A 100 -6.28 4.26 14.42
C PRO A 100 -7.35 3.47 15.18
N PHE A 101 -7.85 2.40 14.55
CA PHE A 101 -8.76 1.40 15.13
C PHE A 101 -10.05 1.97 15.76
N VAL A 102 -10.66 2.98 15.16
CA VAL A 102 -11.95 3.55 15.60
C VAL A 102 -13.17 3.00 14.85
N GLY A 103 -12.94 2.29 13.74
CA GLY A 103 -13.98 1.63 12.97
C GLY A 103 -14.46 0.31 13.57
N LEU A 104 -15.19 -0.49 12.79
CA LEU A 104 -15.77 -1.76 13.25
C LEU A 104 -14.71 -2.76 13.73
N ALA A 105 -13.57 -2.84 13.05
CA ALA A 105 -12.46 -3.71 13.44
C ALA A 105 -11.86 -3.29 14.79
N GLY A 106 -11.69 -1.99 15.02
CA GLY A 106 -11.22 -1.45 16.30
C GLY A 106 -12.19 -1.75 17.43
N LYS A 107 -13.49 -1.54 17.22
CA LYS A 107 -14.53 -1.88 18.22
C LYS A 107 -14.58 -3.37 18.57
N LEU A 108 -14.15 -4.24 17.65
CA LEU A 108 -14.00 -5.67 17.95
C LEU A 108 -12.73 -5.94 18.75
N LEU A 109 -11.66 -5.21 18.48
CA LEU A 109 -10.40 -5.31 19.20
C LEU A 109 -10.52 -4.89 20.67
N ASP A 110 -11.37 -3.89 20.97
CA ASP A 110 -11.60 -3.33 22.30
C ASP A 110 -12.46 -4.25 23.22
N LYS A 111 -12.99 -5.37 22.71
CA LYS A 111 -13.77 -6.37 23.47
C LYS A 111 -12.91 -7.43 24.11
#